data_ac6b2cb5582dc1f3a85254da49291c0d
#
_entry.id   ac6b2cb5582dc1f3a85254da49291c0d
#
_cell.length_a   1.000
_cell.length_b   1.000
_cell.length_c   1.000
_cell.angle_alpha   90.00
_cell.angle_beta   90.00
_cell.angle_gamma   90.00
#
_symmetry.space_group_name_H-M   'P 1'
#
loop_
_entity.id
_entity.type
_entity.pdbx_description
1 polymer ?
#
loop_
_entity_poly.entity_id
_entity_poly.type
_entity_poly.pdbx_seq_one_letter_code
_entity_poly.pdbx_strand_id
1 'polypeptide(L)'
;MSPLLSVNDLEMRFPLVGSRKAVHAVNGVSLTIEKGQTLSLVGESGSGKTTIGRCVLGLLEPSAGQIIFAGEEMGRSRSIRSPALRGRLQLVFQEPAESLDPRLRVYDTIAEPLRVLKINRADRDQRVLDVARRVGLSEAALHRFPAELSAGQQQRVGIGRAIVTRPELIVLDEPTSALDPTARAEIIDLLIRLQGELGTAYLFISHDLSTVRYLSHRVAVLYLGMIVEEGEAAALFSKPRHPYTMGLLSSVLLPDPKLKGEPAVVLSGEIPSPIDLPKGCFLASRCPFADDHTRANMPPAFMAAKDHMVRCFKHKEIAELEQVTDNFAEFQRNAERVLSEGAV
;
A
#
# COMPACT_ATOMS: atom_id res chain seq x y z
N MET A 1 -22.14 0.24 9.09
CA MET A 1 -21.20 -0.40 10.04
C MET A 1 -20.01 0.54 10.18
N SER A 2 -19.37 0.60 11.35
CA SER A 2 -18.13 1.41 11.50
C SER A 2 -16.97 0.70 10.79
N PRO A 3 -16.08 1.45 10.11
CA PRO A 3 -14.91 0.87 9.46
C PRO A 3 -13.98 0.19 10.48
N LEU A 4 -13.20 -0.80 10.01
CA LEU A 4 -12.20 -1.48 10.82
C LEU A 4 -11.06 -0.54 11.21
N LEU A 5 -10.59 0.26 10.24
CA LEU A 5 -9.58 1.31 10.43
C LEU A 5 -10.12 2.64 9.96
N SER A 6 -9.96 3.67 10.77
CA SER A 6 -10.15 5.08 10.38
C SER A 6 -8.90 5.87 10.72
N VAL A 7 -8.40 6.60 9.76
CA VAL A 7 -7.33 7.58 9.91
C VAL A 7 -7.92 8.94 9.59
N ASN A 8 -7.79 9.91 10.49
CA ASN A 8 -8.39 11.24 10.36
C ASN A 8 -7.31 12.30 10.47
N ASP A 9 -7.14 13.09 9.41
CA ASP A 9 -6.24 14.24 9.30
C ASP A 9 -4.82 13.95 9.83
N LEU A 10 -4.28 12.79 9.46
CA LEU A 10 -2.98 12.33 9.89
C LEU A 10 -1.86 13.24 9.38
N GLU A 11 -1.04 13.76 10.28
CA GLU A 11 0.17 14.48 9.93
C GLU A 11 1.39 13.80 10.54
N MET A 12 2.49 13.77 9.79
CA MET A 12 3.79 13.33 10.29
C MET A 12 4.90 14.22 9.80
N ARG A 13 5.61 14.79 10.75
CA ARG A 13 6.73 15.72 10.52
C ARG A 13 7.97 15.20 11.23
N PHE A 14 9.08 15.11 10.50
CA PHE A 14 10.38 14.75 11.08
C PHE A 14 11.24 16.01 11.24
N PRO A 15 11.51 16.47 12.46
CA PRO A 15 12.37 17.63 12.70
C PRO A 15 13.77 17.39 12.14
N LEU A 16 14.35 18.42 11.52
CA LEU A 16 15.75 18.38 11.08
C LEU A 16 16.68 18.84 12.20
N VAL A 17 17.69 18.04 12.50
CA VAL A 17 18.68 18.37 13.54
C VAL A 17 19.38 19.68 13.20
N GLY A 18 19.43 20.62 14.13
CA GLY A 18 20.08 21.93 13.94
C GLY A 18 19.29 22.94 13.09
N SER A 19 18.02 22.66 12.76
CA SER A 19 17.17 23.54 11.96
C SER A 19 15.78 23.71 12.60
N ARG A 20 15.11 24.82 12.28
CA ARG A 20 13.67 25.00 12.56
C ARG A 20 12.77 24.33 11.54
N LYS A 21 13.34 23.75 10.47
CA LYS A 21 12.60 23.06 9.40
C LYS A 21 12.34 21.61 9.78
N ALA A 22 11.34 21.03 9.13
CA ALA A 22 11.00 19.61 9.25
C ALA A 22 10.70 19.02 7.86
N VAL A 23 10.88 17.71 7.72
CA VAL A 23 10.36 16.97 6.58
C VAL A 23 8.90 16.69 6.81
N HIS A 24 8.04 17.16 5.93
CA HIS A 24 6.59 16.96 5.94
C HIS A 24 6.26 15.65 5.22
N ALA A 25 6.34 14.53 5.94
CA ALA A 25 6.18 13.20 5.36
C ALA A 25 4.72 12.82 5.11
N VAL A 26 3.79 13.31 5.95
CA VAL A 26 2.33 13.11 5.79
C VAL A 26 1.62 14.41 6.11
N ASN A 27 0.68 14.82 5.26
CA ASN A 27 0.07 16.14 5.22
C ASN A 27 -1.46 16.06 5.19
N GLY A 28 -2.10 15.75 6.33
CA GLY A 28 -3.56 15.72 6.46
C GLY A 28 -4.20 14.55 5.71
N VAL A 29 -3.71 13.33 5.94
CA VAL A 29 -4.26 12.12 5.31
C VAL A 29 -5.43 11.59 6.12
N SER A 30 -6.58 11.41 5.44
CA SER A 30 -7.75 10.73 5.98
C SER A 30 -8.10 9.56 5.08
N LEU A 31 -8.29 8.36 5.65
CA LEU A 31 -8.67 7.14 4.94
C LEU A 31 -9.42 6.17 5.84
N THR A 32 -10.16 5.24 5.24
CA THR A 32 -10.87 4.18 5.95
C THR A 32 -10.64 2.83 5.30
N ILE A 33 -10.64 1.76 6.10
CA ILE A 33 -10.59 0.37 5.62
C ILE A 33 -11.72 -0.40 6.31
N GLU A 34 -12.53 -1.09 5.49
CA GLU A 34 -13.58 -1.99 5.98
C GLU A 34 -12.99 -3.38 6.28
N LYS A 35 -13.72 -4.20 7.04
CA LYS A 35 -13.32 -5.59 7.30
C LYS A 35 -13.23 -6.38 5.99
N GLY A 36 -12.16 -7.15 5.83
CA GLY A 36 -11.91 -7.95 4.63
C GLY A 36 -11.59 -7.13 3.38
N GLN A 37 -11.47 -5.79 3.47
CA GLN A 37 -11.16 -4.91 2.35
C GLN A 37 -9.65 -4.73 2.18
N THR A 38 -9.20 -4.58 0.94
CA THR A 38 -7.87 -4.08 0.60
C THR A 38 -7.97 -2.62 0.17
N LEU A 39 -7.31 -1.73 0.92
CA LEU A 39 -6.99 -0.37 0.47
C LEU A 39 -5.52 -0.33 0.07
N SER A 40 -5.24 0.07 -1.16
CA SER A 40 -3.86 0.26 -1.60
C SER A 40 -3.44 1.73 -1.55
N LEU A 41 -2.24 1.98 -1.02
CA LEU A 41 -1.55 3.26 -1.10
C LEU A 41 -0.52 3.19 -2.22
N VAL A 42 -0.67 4.05 -3.23
CA VAL A 42 0.23 4.12 -4.38
C VAL A 42 0.85 5.52 -4.52
N GLY A 43 2.00 5.61 -5.16
CA GLY A 43 2.70 6.86 -5.41
C GLY A 43 4.21 6.66 -5.53
N GLU A 44 4.93 7.68 -5.96
CA GLU A 44 6.39 7.67 -6.11
C GLU A 44 7.10 7.39 -4.77
N SER A 45 8.37 6.99 -4.82
CA SER A 45 9.20 6.83 -3.61
C SER A 45 9.24 8.16 -2.84
N GLY A 46 9.21 8.08 -1.51
CA GLY A 46 9.18 9.27 -0.65
C GLY A 46 7.81 9.96 -0.52
N SER A 47 6.73 9.46 -1.13
CA SER A 47 5.39 10.08 -1.02
C SER A 47 4.71 9.92 0.35
N GLY A 48 5.28 9.15 1.28
CA GLY A 48 4.76 9.00 2.66
C GLY A 48 4.03 7.69 2.96
N LYS A 49 3.91 6.76 2.00
CA LYS A 49 3.16 5.48 2.13
C LYS A 49 3.60 4.65 3.33
N THR A 50 4.88 4.29 3.41
CA THR A 50 5.48 3.52 4.51
C THR A 50 5.32 4.25 5.86
N THR A 51 5.40 5.59 5.86
CA THR A 51 5.18 6.41 7.06
C THR A 51 3.75 6.26 7.58
N ILE A 52 2.75 6.30 6.71
CA ILE A 52 1.34 6.06 7.08
C ILE A 52 1.18 4.64 7.65
N GLY A 53 1.73 3.62 6.98
CA GLY A 53 1.69 2.25 7.48
C GLY A 53 2.30 2.09 8.87
N ARG A 54 3.44 2.73 9.13
CA ARG A 54 4.10 2.72 10.45
C ARG A 54 3.30 3.46 11.52
N CYS A 55 2.62 4.56 11.17
CA CYS A 55 1.71 5.24 12.09
C CYS A 55 0.50 4.36 12.43
N VAL A 56 -0.11 3.70 11.43
CA VAL A 56 -1.23 2.76 11.63
C VAL A 56 -0.84 1.61 12.56
N LEU A 57 0.38 1.10 12.45
CA LEU A 57 0.92 0.06 13.32
C LEU A 57 1.38 0.60 14.69
N GLY A 58 1.35 1.92 14.89
CA GLY A 58 1.87 2.57 16.09
C GLY A 58 3.37 2.44 16.29
N LEU A 59 4.11 2.17 15.22
CA LEU A 59 5.57 2.19 15.22
C LEU A 59 6.11 3.62 15.15
N LEU A 60 5.31 4.56 14.65
CA LEU A 60 5.57 6.00 14.66
C LEU A 60 4.38 6.71 15.30
N GLU A 61 4.68 7.66 16.19
CA GLU A 61 3.68 8.54 16.79
C GLU A 61 3.38 9.70 15.84
N PRO A 62 2.12 9.90 15.40
CA PRO A 62 1.76 11.01 14.53
C PRO A 62 2.04 12.37 15.17
N SER A 63 2.40 13.36 14.36
CA SER A 63 2.54 14.75 14.81
C SER A 63 1.17 15.38 15.09
N ALA A 64 0.13 15.02 14.32
CA ALA A 64 -1.26 15.41 14.51
C ALA A 64 -2.19 14.38 13.85
N GLY A 65 -3.51 14.52 14.10
CA GLY A 65 -4.52 13.61 13.62
C GLY A 65 -4.81 12.46 14.55
N GLN A 66 -5.68 11.56 14.12
CA GLN A 66 -6.19 10.45 14.93
C GLN A 66 -6.25 9.16 14.11
N ILE A 67 -5.93 8.04 14.77
CA ILE A 67 -6.07 6.69 14.20
C ILE A 67 -7.01 5.91 15.12
N ILE A 68 -8.06 5.32 14.55
CA ILE A 68 -9.04 4.48 15.25
C ILE A 68 -9.01 3.09 14.60
N PHE A 69 -8.75 2.07 15.40
CA PHE A 69 -8.77 0.68 14.95
C PHE A 69 -9.81 -0.12 15.73
N ALA A 70 -10.74 -0.75 15.02
CA ALA A 70 -11.85 -1.53 15.59
C ALA A 70 -12.66 -0.76 16.68
N GLY A 71 -12.83 0.56 16.47
CA GLY A 71 -13.53 1.44 17.40
C GLY A 71 -12.70 1.96 18.57
N GLU A 72 -11.45 1.55 18.70
CA GLU A 72 -10.52 2.00 19.73
C GLU A 72 -9.54 3.01 19.17
N GLU A 73 -9.39 4.17 19.83
CA GLU A 73 -8.37 5.15 19.44
C GLU A 73 -6.98 4.62 19.76
N MET A 74 -6.13 4.63 18.73
CA MET A 74 -4.73 4.28 18.81
C MET A 74 -3.94 5.44 19.44
N GLY A 75 -4.13 5.64 20.75
CA GLY A 75 -3.60 6.79 21.47
C GLY A 75 -2.11 6.72 21.77
N ARG A 76 -1.62 7.90 22.18
CA ARG A 76 -0.21 8.30 22.31
C ARG A 76 0.68 7.51 23.27
N SER A 77 0.40 6.41 23.88
CA SER A 77 1.50 5.76 24.63
C SER A 77 1.28 4.36 25.23
N ARG A 78 0.09 3.83 25.40
CA ARG A 78 -0.05 2.54 26.11
C ARG A 78 -0.88 1.48 25.40
N SER A 79 -1.86 1.83 24.57
CA SER A 79 -2.74 0.88 23.91
C SER A 79 -2.00 -0.02 22.91
N ILE A 80 -1.09 0.55 22.14
CA ILE A 80 -0.27 -0.14 21.12
C ILE A 80 0.71 -1.15 21.74
N ARG A 81 1.04 -0.98 23.01
CA ARG A 81 1.91 -1.93 23.74
C ARG A 81 1.18 -3.17 24.21
N SER A 82 -0.16 -3.20 24.12
CA SER A 82 -0.93 -4.39 24.46
C SER A 82 -0.59 -5.55 23.53
N PRO A 83 -0.19 -6.73 24.05
CA PRO A 83 0.05 -7.91 23.24
C PRO A 83 -1.18 -8.31 22.41
N ALA A 84 -2.39 -8.12 22.96
CA ALA A 84 -3.64 -8.44 22.29
C ALA A 84 -3.82 -7.59 21.01
N LEU A 85 -3.56 -6.28 21.06
CA LEU A 85 -3.65 -5.41 19.89
C LEU A 85 -2.59 -5.76 18.84
N ARG A 86 -1.36 -6.07 19.28
CA ARG A 86 -0.30 -6.52 18.37
C ARG A 86 -0.66 -7.82 17.63
N GLY A 87 -1.42 -8.72 18.24
CA GLY A 87 -1.92 -9.91 17.58
C GLY A 87 -2.94 -9.60 16.48
N ARG A 88 -3.70 -8.49 16.61
CA ARG A 88 -4.75 -8.08 15.65
C ARG A 88 -4.24 -7.24 14.49
N LEU A 89 -3.10 -6.55 14.68
CA LEU A 89 -2.40 -5.72 13.68
C LEU A 89 -1.05 -6.33 13.37
N GLN A 90 -0.77 -6.61 12.11
CA GLN A 90 0.49 -7.24 11.70
C GLN A 90 1.12 -6.51 10.53
N LEU A 91 2.42 -6.73 10.32
CA LEU A 91 3.23 -6.14 9.25
C LEU A 91 3.93 -7.23 8.45
N VAL A 92 3.87 -7.11 7.14
CA VAL A 92 4.78 -7.79 6.20
C VAL A 92 5.72 -6.74 5.63
N PHE A 93 7.02 -6.93 5.82
CA PHE A 93 8.06 -5.99 5.43
C PHE A 93 8.40 -6.08 3.95
N GLN A 94 9.01 -5.01 3.43
CA GLN A 94 9.42 -4.85 2.04
C GLN A 94 10.44 -5.91 1.61
N GLU A 95 11.47 -6.14 2.42
CA GLU A 95 12.55 -7.08 2.12
C GLU A 95 12.48 -8.28 3.04
N PRO A 96 12.08 -9.47 2.51
CA PRO A 96 11.94 -10.66 3.34
C PRO A 96 13.24 -11.04 4.04
N ALA A 97 14.37 -10.99 3.31
CA ALA A 97 15.68 -11.37 3.85
C ALA A 97 16.09 -10.51 5.07
N GLU A 98 15.82 -9.20 5.04
CA GLU A 98 16.15 -8.30 6.15
C GLU A 98 15.17 -8.42 7.33
N SER A 99 13.96 -8.91 7.06
CA SER A 99 12.90 -9.04 8.07
C SER A 99 12.98 -10.34 8.89
N LEU A 100 13.77 -11.32 8.45
CA LEU A 100 13.92 -12.61 9.09
C LEU A 100 15.27 -12.68 9.84
N ASP A 101 15.25 -13.05 11.13
CA ASP A 101 16.50 -13.31 11.87
C ASP A 101 17.18 -14.55 11.26
N PRO A 102 18.40 -14.41 10.69
CA PRO A 102 19.08 -15.52 10.01
C PRO A 102 19.47 -16.66 10.96
N ARG A 103 19.44 -16.44 12.27
CA ARG A 103 19.76 -17.41 13.30
C ARG A 103 18.56 -18.26 13.73
N LEU A 104 17.33 -17.85 13.35
CA LEU A 104 16.11 -18.55 13.69
C LEU A 104 15.70 -19.50 12.53
N ARG A 105 15.21 -20.67 12.88
CA ARG A 105 14.56 -21.55 11.91
C ARG A 105 13.20 -20.98 11.49
N VAL A 106 12.73 -21.39 10.33
CA VAL A 106 11.40 -20.98 9.80
C VAL A 106 10.29 -21.22 10.84
N TYR A 107 10.29 -22.39 11.50
CA TYR A 107 9.35 -22.68 12.58
C TYR A 107 9.39 -21.62 13.68
N ASP A 108 10.58 -21.26 14.15
CA ASP A 108 10.75 -20.30 15.25
C ASP A 108 10.31 -18.90 14.84
N THR A 109 10.58 -18.51 13.61
CA THR A 109 10.15 -17.23 13.02
C THR A 109 8.63 -17.14 12.94
N ILE A 110 7.95 -18.18 12.44
CA ILE A 110 6.47 -18.18 12.36
C ILE A 110 5.85 -18.26 13.77
N ALA A 111 6.48 -18.99 14.71
CA ALA A 111 6.00 -19.15 16.07
C ALA A 111 6.23 -17.94 16.98
N GLU A 112 7.08 -16.98 16.58
CA GLU A 112 7.48 -15.84 17.40
C GLU A 112 6.29 -15.02 17.94
N PRO A 113 5.32 -14.57 17.11
CA PRO A 113 4.17 -13.81 17.60
C PRO A 113 3.32 -14.59 18.60
N LEU A 114 3.20 -15.91 18.45
CA LEU A 114 2.45 -16.76 19.36
C LEU A 114 3.13 -16.89 20.72
N ARG A 115 4.48 -16.84 20.77
CA ARG A 115 5.23 -16.78 22.02
C ARG A 115 4.97 -15.47 22.78
N VAL A 116 4.95 -14.35 22.05
CA VAL A 116 4.61 -13.03 22.63
C VAL A 116 3.20 -13.02 23.22
N LEU A 117 2.25 -13.69 22.54
CA LEU A 117 0.86 -13.86 23.00
C LEU A 117 0.73 -14.95 24.08
N LYS A 118 1.82 -15.59 24.49
CA LYS A 118 1.86 -16.64 25.52
C LYS A 118 0.97 -17.86 25.18
N ILE A 119 0.81 -18.17 23.90
CA ILE A 119 0.10 -19.37 23.45
C ILE A 119 0.90 -20.61 23.88
N ASN A 120 0.23 -21.60 24.43
CA ASN A 120 0.85 -22.84 24.87
C ASN A 120 1.50 -23.60 23.70
N ARG A 121 2.42 -24.53 24.02
CA ARG A 121 3.23 -25.20 23.01
C ARG A 121 2.41 -26.02 22.02
N ALA A 122 1.46 -26.79 22.50
CA ALA A 122 0.66 -27.67 21.64
C ALA A 122 -0.16 -26.89 20.59
N ASP A 123 -0.86 -25.83 21.04
CA ASP A 123 -1.62 -24.94 20.15
C ASP A 123 -0.71 -24.20 19.18
N ARG A 124 0.48 -23.79 19.65
CA ARG A 124 1.48 -23.11 18.81
C ARG A 124 1.98 -24.02 17.70
N ASP A 125 2.35 -25.26 18.03
CA ASP A 125 2.84 -26.26 17.08
C ASP A 125 1.78 -26.51 15.99
N GLN A 126 0.52 -26.70 16.41
CA GLN A 126 -0.60 -26.89 15.48
C GLN A 126 -0.80 -25.68 14.56
N ARG A 127 -0.81 -24.46 15.11
CA ARG A 127 -1.00 -23.23 14.31
C ARG A 127 0.15 -23.01 13.31
N VAL A 128 1.38 -23.27 13.69
CA VAL A 128 2.53 -23.14 12.79
C VAL A 128 2.42 -24.12 11.62
N LEU A 129 2.04 -25.39 11.88
CA LEU A 129 1.82 -26.38 10.83
C LEU A 129 0.69 -25.98 9.87
N ASP A 130 -0.44 -25.50 10.43
CA ASP A 130 -1.57 -25.03 9.62
C ASP A 130 -1.18 -23.84 8.73
N VAL A 131 -0.46 -22.86 9.29
CA VAL A 131 0.01 -21.69 8.56
C VAL A 131 1.03 -22.10 7.49
N ALA A 132 1.98 -22.99 7.78
CA ALA A 132 2.93 -23.46 6.79
C ALA A 132 2.23 -24.05 5.55
N ARG A 133 1.20 -24.87 5.75
CA ARG A 133 0.38 -25.43 4.65
C ARG A 133 -0.34 -24.33 3.87
N ARG A 134 -0.96 -23.35 4.58
CA ARG A 134 -1.67 -22.23 3.95
C ARG A 134 -0.76 -21.37 3.08
N VAL A 135 0.47 -21.10 3.52
CA VAL A 135 1.43 -20.31 2.74
C VAL A 135 2.22 -21.14 1.73
N GLY A 136 1.95 -22.45 1.61
CA GLY A 136 2.61 -23.34 0.65
C GLY A 136 4.05 -23.70 1.01
N LEU A 137 4.39 -23.74 2.30
CA LEU A 137 5.66 -24.24 2.80
C LEU A 137 5.54 -25.71 3.20
N SER A 138 6.51 -26.53 2.79
CA SER A 138 6.59 -27.92 3.24
C SER A 138 6.99 -28.02 4.73
N GLU A 139 6.63 -29.12 5.40
CA GLU A 139 7.03 -29.34 6.79
C GLU A 139 8.57 -29.39 6.92
N ALA A 140 9.28 -29.92 5.93
CA ALA A 140 10.74 -29.90 5.88
C ALA A 140 11.32 -28.48 5.87
N ALA A 141 10.64 -27.51 5.25
CA ALA A 141 11.08 -26.13 5.23
C ALA A 141 11.05 -25.49 6.62
N LEU A 142 10.20 -25.96 7.56
CA LEU A 142 10.12 -25.44 8.92
C LEU A 142 11.44 -25.62 9.71
N HIS A 143 12.26 -26.59 9.33
CA HIS A 143 13.54 -26.87 9.98
C HIS A 143 14.72 -26.13 9.34
N ARG A 144 14.52 -25.45 8.22
CA ARG A 144 15.55 -24.68 7.51
C ARG A 144 15.75 -23.30 8.12
N PHE A 145 16.90 -22.71 7.82
CA PHE A 145 17.20 -21.32 8.09
C PHE A 145 16.83 -20.44 6.88
N PRO A 146 16.58 -19.13 7.06
CA PRO A 146 16.23 -18.22 5.96
C PRO A 146 17.18 -18.28 4.77
N ALA A 147 18.48 -18.37 4.99
CA ALA A 147 19.50 -18.44 3.94
C ALA A 147 19.40 -19.67 3.02
N GLU A 148 18.67 -20.70 3.44
CA GLU A 148 18.46 -21.95 2.68
C GLU A 148 17.19 -21.90 1.82
N LEU A 149 16.49 -20.76 1.79
CA LEU A 149 15.22 -20.55 1.11
C LEU A 149 15.36 -19.58 -0.06
N SER A 150 14.55 -19.76 -1.12
CA SER A 150 14.39 -18.73 -2.17
C SER A 150 13.70 -17.49 -1.62
N ALA A 151 13.85 -16.34 -2.32
CA ALA A 151 13.19 -15.08 -1.94
C ALA A 151 11.67 -15.22 -1.80
N GLY A 152 11.01 -15.95 -2.73
CA GLY A 152 9.58 -16.25 -2.63
C GLY A 152 9.22 -17.12 -1.42
N GLN A 153 10.06 -18.10 -1.04
CA GLN A 153 9.86 -18.88 0.17
C GLN A 153 10.06 -18.03 1.43
N GLN A 154 11.06 -17.16 1.46
CA GLN A 154 11.27 -16.23 2.58
C GLN A 154 10.08 -15.29 2.73
N GLN A 155 9.52 -14.80 1.64
CA GLN A 155 8.28 -13.98 1.66
C GLN A 155 7.11 -14.77 2.23
N ARG A 156 6.93 -16.02 1.85
CA ARG A 156 5.90 -16.92 2.43
C ARG A 156 6.10 -17.12 3.94
N VAL A 157 7.34 -17.16 4.43
CA VAL A 157 7.64 -17.19 5.88
C VAL A 157 7.20 -15.89 6.55
N GLY A 158 7.51 -14.72 5.97
CA GLY A 158 7.09 -13.41 6.46
C GLY A 158 5.57 -13.27 6.53
N ILE A 159 4.86 -13.71 5.48
CA ILE A 159 3.40 -13.77 5.45
C ILE A 159 2.88 -14.74 6.51
N GLY A 160 3.49 -15.94 6.64
CA GLY A 160 3.14 -16.93 7.65
C GLY A 160 3.25 -16.38 9.06
N ARG A 161 4.35 -15.67 9.37
CA ARG A 161 4.54 -14.99 10.65
C ARG A 161 3.43 -13.98 10.93
N ALA A 162 2.99 -13.23 9.92
CA ALA A 162 1.94 -12.25 10.07
C ALA A 162 0.56 -12.89 10.31
N ILE A 163 0.19 -13.93 9.56
CA ILE A 163 -1.17 -14.53 9.65
C ILE A 163 -1.35 -15.51 10.82
N VAL A 164 -0.27 -15.97 11.47
CA VAL A 164 -0.34 -16.99 12.52
C VAL A 164 -1.15 -16.56 13.76
N THR A 165 -1.27 -15.24 13.98
CA THR A 165 -2.09 -14.65 15.04
C THR A 165 -3.56 -14.50 14.64
N ARG A 166 -3.92 -14.74 13.37
CA ARG A 166 -5.23 -14.44 12.76
C ARG A 166 -5.58 -12.95 12.88
N PRO A 167 -4.77 -12.07 12.30
CA PRO A 167 -4.95 -10.62 12.45
C PRO A 167 -6.20 -10.14 11.72
N GLU A 168 -6.76 -9.03 12.20
CA GLU A 168 -7.87 -8.34 11.53
C GLU A 168 -7.36 -7.42 10.41
N LEU A 169 -6.15 -6.84 10.58
CA LEU A 169 -5.50 -5.99 9.58
C LEU A 169 -4.02 -6.34 9.43
N ILE A 170 -3.57 -6.45 8.19
CA ILE A 170 -2.15 -6.55 7.85
C ILE A 170 -1.74 -5.34 7.02
N VAL A 171 -0.68 -4.66 7.43
CA VAL A 171 0.03 -3.70 6.59
C VAL A 171 1.03 -4.48 5.75
N LEU A 172 0.92 -4.38 4.43
CA LEU A 172 1.78 -5.04 3.45
C LEU A 172 2.64 -3.95 2.81
N ASP A 173 3.86 -3.75 3.29
CA ASP A 173 4.75 -2.69 2.81
C ASP A 173 5.65 -3.23 1.70
N GLU A 174 5.29 -2.93 0.44
CA GLU A 174 5.96 -3.40 -0.79
C GLU A 174 6.30 -4.92 -0.80
N PRO A 175 5.35 -5.81 -0.50
CA PRO A 175 5.63 -7.21 -0.21
C PRO A 175 6.13 -8.03 -1.40
N THR A 176 6.22 -7.46 -2.58
CA THR A 176 6.60 -8.15 -3.82
C THR A 176 7.72 -7.44 -4.59
N SER A 177 8.27 -6.34 -4.07
CA SER A 177 9.27 -5.52 -4.78
C SER A 177 10.58 -6.25 -5.09
N ALA A 178 11.01 -7.15 -4.21
CA ALA A 178 12.25 -7.92 -4.33
C ALA A 178 12.09 -9.25 -5.08
N LEU A 179 10.90 -9.55 -5.64
CA LEU A 179 10.59 -10.82 -6.28
C LEU A 179 10.61 -10.72 -7.80
N ASP A 180 11.00 -11.81 -8.45
CA ASP A 180 10.82 -11.97 -9.89
C ASP A 180 9.32 -12.00 -10.27
N PRO A 181 8.96 -11.80 -11.55
CA PRO A 181 7.56 -11.69 -11.98
C PRO A 181 6.71 -12.92 -11.61
N THR A 182 7.27 -14.13 -11.71
CA THR A 182 6.55 -15.39 -11.41
C THR A 182 6.27 -15.50 -9.92
N ALA A 183 7.30 -15.34 -9.08
CA ALA A 183 7.15 -15.36 -7.63
C ALA A 183 6.21 -14.24 -7.12
N ARG A 184 6.23 -13.07 -7.79
CA ARG A 184 5.33 -11.95 -7.50
C ARG A 184 3.87 -12.36 -7.71
N ALA A 185 3.53 -12.93 -8.87
CA ALA A 185 2.19 -13.39 -9.16
C ALA A 185 1.71 -14.43 -8.14
N GLU A 186 2.54 -15.41 -7.82
CA GLU A 186 2.21 -16.42 -6.80
C GLU A 186 1.93 -15.84 -5.41
N ILE A 187 2.68 -14.79 -5.01
CA ILE A 187 2.45 -14.13 -3.71
C ILE A 187 1.15 -13.33 -3.72
N ILE A 188 0.81 -12.69 -4.85
CA ILE A 188 -0.47 -11.96 -4.96
C ILE A 188 -1.66 -12.92 -4.89
N ASP A 189 -1.61 -14.03 -5.61
CA ASP A 189 -2.65 -15.07 -5.54
C ASP A 189 -2.77 -15.66 -4.13
N LEU A 190 -1.64 -15.87 -3.46
CA LEU A 190 -1.61 -16.29 -2.06
C LEU A 190 -2.33 -15.27 -1.15
N LEU A 191 -2.06 -13.98 -1.30
CA LEU A 191 -2.68 -12.92 -0.48
C LEU A 191 -4.19 -12.82 -0.74
N ILE A 192 -4.64 -12.92 -1.99
CA ILE A 192 -6.07 -12.93 -2.34
C ILE A 192 -6.77 -14.12 -1.69
N ARG A 193 -6.21 -15.33 -1.82
CA ARG A 193 -6.76 -16.53 -1.23
C ARG A 193 -6.81 -16.44 0.30
N LEU A 194 -5.74 -15.99 0.94
CA LEU A 194 -5.69 -15.84 2.40
C LEU A 194 -6.70 -14.80 2.89
N GLN A 195 -6.92 -13.72 2.16
CA GLN A 195 -7.94 -12.73 2.48
C GLN A 195 -9.34 -13.35 2.47
N GLY A 196 -9.68 -14.11 1.43
CA GLY A 196 -10.96 -14.80 1.32
C GLY A 196 -11.18 -15.84 2.43
N GLU A 197 -10.12 -16.57 2.83
CA GLU A 197 -10.19 -17.58 3.89
C GLU A 197 -10.28 -17.01 5.31
N LEU A 198 -9.56 -15.92 5.58
CA LEU A 198 -9.38 -15.38 6.92
C LEU A 198 -10.24 -14.15 7.20
N GLY A 199 -10.77 -13.49 6.17
CA GLY A 199 -11.50 -12.22 6.30
C GLY A 199 -10.62 -11.05 6.75
N THR A 200 -9.30 -11.16 6.61
CA THR A 200 -8.33 -10.13 7.04
C THR A 200 -8.36 -8.95 6.09
N ALA A 201 -8.38 -7.73 6.62
CA ALA A 201 -8.22 -6.51 5.83
C ALA A 201 -6.74 -6.24 5.51
N TYR A 202 -6.47 -5.58 4.40
CA TYR A 202 -5.12 -5.20 3.99
C TYR A 202 -4.99 -3.68 3.79
N LEU A 203 -3.93 -3.11 4.33
CA LEU A 203 -3.35 -1.85 3.88
C LEU A 203 -2.14 -2.20 3.01
N PHE A 204 -2.33 -2.17 1.70
CA PHE A 204 -1.30 -2.59 0.74
C PHE A 204 -0.54 -1.38 0.21
N ILE A 205 0.76 -1.34 0.40
CA ILE A 205 1.63 -0.27 -0.05
C ILE A 205 2.46 -0.80 -1.22
N SER A 206 2.36 -0.13 -2.37
CA SER A 206 3.11 -0.51 -3.56
C SER A 206 3.32 0.67 -4.51
N HIS A 207 4.37 0.59 -5.31
CA HIS A 207 4.57 1.44 -6.49
C HIS A 207 4.23 0.68 -7.80
N ASP A 208 3.97 -0.62 -7.73
CA ASP A 208 3.58 -1.46 -8.87
C ASP A 208 2.05 -1.44 -9.04
N LEU A 209 1.59 -0.62 -9.98
CA LEU A 209 0.16 -0.44 -10.26
C LEU A 209 -0.50 -1.69 -10.87
N SER A 210 0.26 -2.56 -11.53
CA SER A 210 -0.24 -3.81 -12.08
C SER A 210 -0.70 -4.73 -10.94
N THR A 211 0.13 -4.92 -9.93
CA THR A 211 -0.18 -5.67 -8.72
C THR A 211 -1.36 -5.07 -7.94
N VAL A 212 -1.36 -3.73 -7.80
CA VAL A 212 -2.42 -2.99 -7.10
C VAL A 212 -3.78 -3.25 -7.74
N ARG A 213 -3.86 -3.26 -9.07
CA ARG A 213 -5.10 -3.51 -9.80
C ARG A 213 -5.75 -4.85 -9.45
N TYR A 214 -4.95 -5.91 -9.25
CA TYR A 214 -5.45 -7.25 -8.96
C TYR A 214 -5.95 -7.44 -7.53
N LEU A 215 -5.23 -6.85 -6.56
CA LEU A 215 -5.47 -7.10 -5.15
C LEU A 215 -6.45 -6.09 -4.53
N SER A 216 -6.60 -4.90 -5.12
CA SER A 216 -7.22 -3.76 -4.43
C SER A 216 -8.72 -3.69 -4.66
N HIS A 217 -9.46 -3.41 -3.58
CA HIS A 217 -10.84 -2.96 -3.65
C HIS A 217 -10.91 -1.44 -3.86
N ARG A 218 -10.06 -0.69 -3.12
CA ARG A 218 -9.92 0.76 -3.23
C ARG A 218 -8.45 1.13 -3.33
N VAL A 219 -8.19 2.25 -3.99
CA VAL A 219 -6.85 2.80 -4.18
C VAL A 219 -6.83 4.26 -3.75
N ALA A 220 -5.83 4.63 -2.96
CA ALA A 220 -5.52 6.01 -2.62
C ALA A 220 -4.13 6.37 -3.19
N VAL A 221 -4.11 7.39 -4.03
CA VAL A 221 -2.90 7.88 -4.71
C VAL A 221 -2.27 8.99 -3.87
N LEU A 222 -1.03 8.78 -3.47
CA LEU A 222 -0.30 9.65 -2.57
C LEU A 222 0.77 10.46 -3.32
N TYR A 223 0.77 11.77 -3.13
CA TYR A 223 1.80 12.69 -3.64
C TYR A 223 2.21 13.66 -2.55
N LEU A 224 3.52 13.74 -2.23
CA LEU A 224 4.07 14.61 -1.17
C LEU A 224 3.28 14.54 0.15
N GLY A 225 2.97 13.33 0.61
CA GLY A 225 2.27 13.12 1.88
C GLY A 225 0.78 13.43 1.88
N MET A 226 0.16 13.69 0.72
CA MET A 226 -1.26 14.00 0.59
C MET A 226 -1.93 13.01 -0.35
N ILE A 227 -3.16 12.55 -0.02
CA ILE A 227 -3.99 11.81 -0.96
C ILE A 227 -4.54 12.77 -2.00
N VAL A 228 -4.14 12.58 -3.26
CA VAL A 228 -4.54 13.43 -4.39
C VAL A 228 -5.73 12.85 -5.15
N GLU A 229 -5.91 11.53 -5.12
CA GLU A 229 -7.05 10.84 -5.70
C GLU A 229 -7.32 9.55 -4.92
N GLU A 230 -8.59 9.22 -4.70
CA GLU A 230 -9.01 8.00 -4.03
C GLU A 230 -10.34 7.52 -4.60
N GLY A 231 -10.47 6.21 -4.81
CA GLY A 231 -11.69 5.61 -5.33
C GLY A 231 -11.66 4.10 -5.35
N GLU A 232 -12.76 3.50 -5.82
CA GLU A 232 -12.77 2.07 -6.17
C GLU A 232 -11.69 1.79 -7.23
N ALA A 233 -10.96 0.68 -7.08
CA ALA A 233 -9.86 0.35 -7.96
C ALA A 233 -10.27 0.34 -9.43
N ALA A 234 -11.37 -0.35 -9.79
CA ALA A 234 -11.85 -0.43 -11.15
C ALA A 234 -12.17 0.96 -11.75
N ALA A 235 -12.80 1.85 -10.97
CA ALA A 235 -13.16 3.19 -11.40
C ALA A 235 -11.91 4.08 -11.57
N LEU A 236 -10.98 4.04 -10.62
CA LEU A 236 -9.76 4.84 -10.66
C LEU A 236 -8.84 4.43 -11.82
N PHE A 237 -8.70 3.13 -12.06
CA PHE A 237 -7.90 2.62 -13.17
C PHE A 237 -8.55 2.88 -14.54
N SER A 238 -9.88 2.87 -14.65
CA SER A 238 -10.57 3.12 -15.91
C SER A 238 -10.74 4.61 -16.25
N LYS A 239 -10.92 5.45 -15.23
CA LYS A 239 -11.21 6.88 -15.39
C LYS A 239 -10.50 7.73 -14.34
N PRO A 240 -9.15 7.79 -14.36
CA PRO A 240 -8.40 8.65 -13.45
C PRO A 240 -8.80 10.14 -13.67
N ARG A 241 -8.82 10.91 -12.61
CA ARG A 241 -9.26 12.30 -12.59
C ARG A 241 -8.16 13.29 -12.20
N HIS A 242 -7.02 12.76 -11.75
CA HIS A 242 -5.87 13.55 -11.35
C HIS A 242 -4.70 13.37 -12.33
N PRO A 243 -4.03 14.45 -12.80
CA PRO A 243 -2.91 14.34 -13.74
C PRO A 243 -1.77 13.45 -13.25
N TYR A 244 -1.53 13.44 -11.95
CA TYR A 244 -0.51 12.57 -11.35
C TYR A 244 -0.85 11.10 -11.49
N THR A 245 -2.10 10.73 -11.23
CA THR A 245 -2.59 9.34 -11.40
C THR A 245 -2.45 8.90 -12.85
N MET A 246 -2.81 9.78 -13.79
CA MET A 246 -2.62 9.52 -15.23
C MET A 246 -1.15 9.30 -15.59
N GLY A 247 -0.28 10.17 -15.09
CA GLY A 247 1.17 10.04 -15.31
C GLY A 247 1.73 8.73 -14.75
N LEU A 248 1.31 8.34 -13.54
CA LEU A 248 1.70 7.06 -12.93
C LEU A 248 1.24 5.87 -13.79
N LEU A 249 -0.01 5.89 -14.23
CA LEU A 249 -0.58 4.83 -15.06
C LEU A 249 0.10 4.75 -16.44
N SER A 250 0.44 5.89 -17.03
CA SER A 250 1.16 5.97 -18.31
C SER A 250 2.62 5.46 -18.21
N SER A 251 3.19 5.45 -17.02
CA SER A 251 4.56 4.97 -16.79
C SER A 251 4.66 3.45 -16.61
N VAL A 252 3.53 2.74 -16.50
CA VAL A 252 3.51 1.28 -16.43
C VAL A 252 3.99 0.73 -17.76
N LEU A 253 5.17 0.10 -17.75
CA LEU A 253 5.77 -0.50 -18.93
C LEU A 253 4.95 -1.74 -19.34
N LEU A 254 4.37 -1.69 -20.54
CA LEU A 254 3.85 -2.89 -21.17
C LEU A 254 4.98 -3.72 -21.73
N PRO A 255 4.89 -5.06 -21.63
CA PRO A 255 5.95 -5.94 -22.17
C PRO A 255 6.07 -5.90 -23.70
N ASP A 256 5.07 -5.36 -24.42
CA ASP A 256 5.11 -5.19 -25.86
C ASP A 256 5.36 -3.72 -26.26
N PRO A 257 6.51 -3.42 -26.91
CA PRO A 257 6.81 -2.08 -27.38
C PRO A 257 5.81 -1.49 -28.39
N LYS A 258 5.07 -2.35 -29.11
CA LYS A 258 4.04 -1.93 -30.07
C LYS A 258 2.78 -1.39 -29.40
N LEU A 259 2.63 -1.63 -28.11
CA LEU A 259 1.50 -1.15 -27.30
C LEU A 259 1.80 0.20 -26.62
N LYS A 260 2.98 0.79 -26.87
CA LYS A 260 3.34 2.14 -26.45
C LYS A 260 2.53 3.15 -27.27
N GLY A 261 1.34 3.48 -26.79
CA GLY A 261 0.70 4.75 -27.16
C GLY A 261 1.50 5.95 -26.61
N GLU A 262 1.28 7.14 -27.16
CA GLU A 262 1.82 8.34 -26.53
C GLU A 262 1.22 8.48 -25.12
N PRO A 263 2.05 8.81 -24.10
CA PRO A 263 1.54 8.93 -22.74
C PRO A 263 0.50 10.05 -22.69
N ALA A 264 -0.68 9.76 -22.17
CA ALA A 264 -1.79 10.70 -22.09
C ALA A 264 -1.44 11.98 -21.28
N VAL A 265 -0.55 11.83 -20.29
CA VAL A 265 -0.02 12.92 -19.47
C VAL A 265 1.44 12.68 -19.17
N VAL A 266 2.30 13.61 -19.60
CA VAL A 266 3.74 13.60 -19.24
C VAL A 266 3.94 14.58 -18.08
N LEU A 267 4.38 14.05 -16.95
CA LEU A 267 4.80 14.87 -15.82
C LEU A 267 6.26 15.29 -16.05
N SER A 268 6.53 16.57 -16.05
CA SER A 268 7.87 17.13 -16.29
C SER A 268 8.45 17.75 -15.02
N GLY A 269 9.78 17.73 -14.89
CA GLY A 269 10.48 18.33 -13.75
C GLY A 269 10.62 17.42 -12.52
N GLU A 270 11.24 17.97 -11.48
CA GLU A 270 11.56 17.25 -10.25
C GLU A 270 10.42 17.31 -9.22
N ILE A 271 10.39 16.32 -8.31
CA ILE A 271 9.48 16.32 -7.17
C ILE A 271 9.88 17.46 -6.23
N PRO A 272 8.95 18.35 -5.83
CA PRO A 272 9.26 19.40 -4.86
C PRO A 272 9.79 18.83 -3.54
N SER A 273 10.60 19.64 -2.85
CA SER A 273 11.14 19.24 -1.54
C SER A 273 10.03 19.08 -0.51
N PRO A 274 10.00 17.98 0.26
CA PRO A 274 9.07 17.80 1.36
C PRO A 274 9.41 18.68 2.58
N ILE A 275 10.51 19.44 2.53
CA ILE A 275 10.89 20.40 3.57
C ILE A 275 10.23 21.75 3.32
N ASP A 276 10.21 22.19 2.06
CA ASP A 276 9.67 23.48 1.63
C ASP A 276 8.50 23.21 0.66
N LEU A 277 7.35 22.82 1.21
CA LEU A 277 6.17 22.48 0.44
C LEU A 277 5.65 23.69 -0.39
N PRO A 278 5.17 23.49 -1.62
CA PRO A 278 4.51 24.53 -2.40
C PRO A 278 3.31 25.13 -1.64
N LYS A 279 3.04 26.42 -1.82
CA LYS A 279 1.89 27.10 -1.21
C LYS A 279 0.55 26.68 -1.83
N GLY A 280 0.54 26.41 -3.14
CA GLY A 280 -0.62 25.94 -3.88
C GLY A 280 -0.59 24.43 -4.09
N CYS A 281 -1.16 23.98 -5.20
CA CYS A 281 -1.18 22.57 -5.59
C CYS A 281 0.24 22.00 -5.60
N PHE A 282 0.46 20.92 -4.86
CA PHE A 282 1.80 20.30 -4.75
C PHE A 282 2.34 19.79 -6.09
N LEU A 283 1.44 19.42 -7.02
CA LEU A 283 1.83 18.98 -8.36
C LEU A 283 2.10 20.13 -9.33
N ALA A 284 1.77 21.39 -8.99
CA ALA A 284 1.75 22.51 -9.96
C ALA A 284 3.06 22.70 -10.74
N SER A 285 4.23 22.42 -10.16
CA SER A 285 5.52 22.51 -10.85
C SER A 285 5.73 21.43 -11.93
N ARG A 286 4.98 20.31 -11.85
CA ARG A 286 5.11 19.15 -12.75
C ARG A 286 3.87 18.96 -13.65
N CYS A 287 2.79 19.68 -13.37
CA CYS A 287 1.49 19.49 -14.01
C CYS A 287 1.40 20.26 -15.32
N PRO A 288 1.09 19.63 -16.46
CA PRO A 288 0.92 20.32 -17.73
C PRO A 288 -0.34 21.21 -17.77
N PHE A 289 -1.29 21.02 -16.84
CA PHE A 289 -2.52 21.81 -16.72
C PHE A 289 -2.42 22.93 -15.68
N ALA A 290 -1.22 23.17 -15.12
CA ALA A 290 -1.05 24.16 -14.07
C ALA A 290 -1.16 25.60 -14.62
N ASP A 291 -1.91 26.42 -13.92
CA ASP A 291 -2.07 27.86 -14.13
C ASP A 291 -1.71 28.64 -12.86
N ASP A 292 -1.80 29.98 -12.90
CA ASP A 292 -1.49 30.84 -11.77
C ASP A 292 -2.39 30.57 -10.56
N HIS A 293 -3.66 30.21 -10.81
CA HIS A 293 -4.60 29.85 -9.74
C HIS A 293 -4.14 28.59 -9.00
N THR A 294 -3.77 27.55 -9.72
CA THR A 294 -3.30 26.28 -9.13
C THR A 294 -1.94 26.42 -8.42
N ARG A 295 -1.09 27.35 -8.89
CA ARG A 295 0.20 27.66 -8.23
C ARG A 295 0.00 28.41 -6.92
N ALA A 296 -1.06 29.20 -6.80
CA ALA A 296 -1.34 30.00 -5.62
C ALA A 296 -2.24 29.31 -4.58
N ASN A 297 -3.06 28.34 -5.01
CA ASN A 297 -4.10 27.76 -4.18
C ASN A 297 -3.99 26.24 -4.11
N MET A 298 -4.26 25.68 -2.91
CA MET A 298 -4.37 24.25 -2.69
C MET A 298 -5.77 23.77 -3.10
N PRO A 299 -5.91 22.76 -4.00
CA PRO A 299 -7.21 22.20 -4.34
C PRO A 299 -7.84 21.48 -3.14
N PRO A 300 -9.10 21.80 -2.80
CA PRO A 300 -9.84 21.01 -1.82
C PRO A 300 -10.14 19.60 -2.36
N ALA A 301 -10.65 18.73 -1.50
CA ALA A 301 -11.18 17.45 -1.93
C ALA A 301 -12.52 17.65 -2.64
N PHE A 302 -12.60 17.25 -3.91
CA PHE A 302 -13.83 17.21 -4.70
C PHE A 302 -14.30 15.77 -4.83
N MET A 303 -15.61 15.54 -4.80
CA MET A 303 -16.21 14.26 -5.19
C MET A 303 -16.46 14.27 -6.70
N ALA A 304 -15.58 13.62 -7.46
CA ALA A 304 -15.69 13.54 -8.92
C ALA A 304 -16.80 12.55 -9.36
N ALA A 305 -17.09 11.55 -8.54
CA ALA A 305 -18.19 10.61 -8.66
C ALA A 305 -18.53 10.06 -7.26
N LYS A 306 -19.55 9.17 -7.19
CA LYS A 306 -19.81 8.43 -5.96
C LYS A 306 -18.55 7.65 -5.57
N ASP A 307 -18.10 7.81 -4.34
CA ASP A 307 -16.92 7.14 -3.77
C ASP A 307 -15.60 7.37 -4.56
N HIS A 308 -15.51 8.48 -5.32
CA HIS A 308 -14.31 8.88 -6.06
C HIS A 308 -13.92 10.32 -5.72
N MET A 309 -12.94 10.48 -4.85
CA MET A 309 -12.40 11.77 -4.40
C MET A 309 -11.20 12.17 -5.24
N VAL A 310 -11.08 13.47 -5.56
CA VAL A 310 -9.92 14.04 -6.26
C VAL A 310 -9.57 15.44 -5.75
N ARG A 311 -8.28 15.73 -5.60
CA ARG A 311 -7.77 17.06 -5.27
C ARG A 311 -7.17 17.74 -6.51
N CYS A 312 -8.02 18.13 -7.44
CA CYS A 312 -7.62 18.83 -8.66
C CYS A 312 -8.69 19.82 -9.10
N PHE A 313 -8.34 21.11 -9.30
CA PHE A 313 -9.26 22.11 -9.81
C PHE A 313 -9.73 21.80 -11.24
N LYS A 314 -8.89 21.13 -12.04
CA LYS A 314 -9.14 20.80 -13.44
C LYS A 314 -9.77 19.43 -13.67
N HIS A 315 -10.24 18.75 -12.61
CA HIS A 315 -10.73 17.36 -12.70
C HIS A 315 -11.91 17.18 -13.68
N LYS A 316 -12.74 18.22 -13.91
CA LYS A 316 -13.84 18.16 -14.87
C LYS A 316 -13.32 18.28 -16.31
N GLU A 317 -12.42 19.25 -16.57
CA GLU A 317 -11.77 19.44 -17.87
C GLU A 317 -10.99 18.19 -18.28
N ILE A 318 -10.26 17.60 -17.34
CA ILE A 318 -9.49 16.37 -17.55
C ILE A 318 -10.41 15.18 -17.87
N ALA A 319 -11.59 15.13 -17.26
CA ALA A 319 -12.57 14.08 -17.51
C ALA A 319 -13.12 14.06 -18.95
N GLU A 320 -13.09 15.20 -19.61
CA GLU A 320 -13.61 15.43 -20.98
C GLU A 320 -12.54 15.18 -22.07
N LEU A 321 -11.29 14.92 -21.69
CA LEU A 321 -10.22 14.59 -22.64
C LEU A 321 -10.42 13.18 -23.17
N GLU A 322 -11.13 13.02 -24.29
CA GLU A 322 -11.46 11.74 -24.93
C GLU A 322 -10.22 10.86 -25.22
N GLN A 323 -9.10 11.47 -25.62
CA GLN A 323 -7.85 10.75 -25.93
C GLN A 323 -7.26 10.03 -24.70
N VAL A 324 -7.54 10.50 -23.48
CA VAL A 324 -7.04 9.86 -22.25
C VAL A 324 -7.80 8.56 -21.96
N THR A 325 -9.10 8.52 -22.27
CA THR A 325 -9.96 7.37 -22.01
C THR A 325 -9.74 6.24 -23.00
N ASP A 326 -9.50 6.52 -24.28
CA ASP A 326 -9.33 5.50 -25.31
C ASP A 326 -7.98 4.82 -25.24
N ASN A 327 -6.88 5.55 -25.11
CA ASN A 327 -5.55 5.01 -24.95
C ASN A 327 -5.43 4.18 -23.67
N PHE A 328 -6.13 4.59 -22.62
CA PHE A 328 -6.12 3.88 -21.35
C PHE A 328 -6.98 2.59 -21.40
N ALA A 329 -8.13 2.64 -22.07
CA ALA A 329 -8.98 1.45 -22.30
C ALA A 329 -8.28 0.43 -23.21
N GLU A 330 -7.51 0.88 -24.19
CA GLU A 330 -6.68 0.04 -25.04
C GLU A 330 -5.52 -0.57 -24.26
N PHE A 331 -4.84 0.21 -23.44
CA PHE A 331 -3.83 -0.25 -22.47
C PHE A 331 -4.40 -1.36 -21.58
N GLN A 332 -5.62 -1.17 -21.04
CA GLN A 332 -6.25 -2.17 -20.19
C GLN A 332 -6.53 -3.47 -20.94
N ARG A 333 -7.13 -3.41 -22.13
CA ARG A 333 -7.41 -4.59 -22.96
C ARG A 333 -6.14 -5.37 -23.30
N ASN A 334 -5.06 -4.64 -23.58
CA ASN A 334 -3.78 -5.24 -23.92
C ASN A 334 -3.08 -5.86 -22.69
N ALA A 335 -3.15 -5.23 -21.54
CA ALA A 335 -2.66 -5.80 -20.29
C ALA A 335 -3.42 -7.06 -19.88
N GLU A 336 -4.75 -7.06 -20.01
CA GLU A 336 -5.59 -8.24 -19.76
C GLU A 336 -5.25 -9.41 -20.72
N ARG A 337 -5.01 -9.11 -22.00
CA ARG A 337 -4.62 -10.12 -22.98
C ARG A 337 -3.26 -10.76 -22.65
N VAL A 338 -2.24 -9.94 -22.36
CA VAL A 338 -0.89 -10.44 -22.01
C VAL A 338 -0.91 -11.30 -20.74
N LEU A 339 -1.74 -10.93 -19.77
CA LEU A 339 -1.86 -11.68 -18.51
C LEU A 339 -2.68 -12.96 -18.67
N SER A 340 -3.66 -12.99 -19.59
CA SER A 340 -4.42 -14.20 -19.90
C SER A 340 -3.63 -15.17 -20.78
N GLU A 341 -2.76 -14.68 -21.66
CA GLU A 341 -1.91 -15.48 -22.55
C GLU A 341 -0.63 -16.00 -21.85
N GLY A 342 -0.17 -15.34 -20.77
CA GLY A 342 1.00 -15.76 -19.96
C GLY A 342 0.67 -16.80 -18.88
N ALA A 343 -0.58 -17.27 -18.79
CA ALA A 343 -1.05 -18.28 -17.84
C ALA A 343 -1.11 -19.71 -18.44
N VAL A 344 -0.32 -19.99 -19.51
CA VAL A 344 -0.16 -21.34 -20.11
C VAL A 344 1.21 -21.90 -19.81
#